data_d13c880453c22fcc9cbd51cce7b01eb0
#
_entry.id   d13c880453c22fcc9cbd51cce7b01eb0
#
_cell.length_a   1.000
_cell.length_b   1.000
_cell.length_c   1.000
_cell.angle_alpha   90.00
_cell.angle_beta   90.00
_cell.angle_gamma   90.00
#
_symmetry.space_group_name_H-M   'P 1'
#
loop_
_entity.id
_entity.type
_entity.pdbx_description
1 polymer ?
#
loop_
_entity_poly.entity_id
_entity_poly.type
_entity_poly.pdbx_seq_one_letter_code
_entity_poly.pdbx_strand_id
1 'polypeptide(L)'
;MNRTDRAHWNARPVAAAFLLALVLLVAGCGEQALPTATPKPVVTLRPTFTPTSNQGTTRETETPVTETATLPATGSETPTGEAPSPSAEPTQTPSIVTATPSATSASRTPTPRPATPTPGQQVRMESPGYAMQAFLWWRPEVAQRDLEAIRDAGFGWVKQAFAWRDIEGRGKGQYDWTITDRIVDQVQGVGKLKLIVRLDSDPTWASGQSYPNAQGVLMTPPRNSQDLAGFCSAVAARYRGRIAAYQVWNEPNLAREWGGQAPSPSGYVALLKACYQAIKQADPAAIVISAGMAPTTRDDAAAMPDTKFLEGMYAAGAKPYFDALGAHGAGYKAPPEKDPGEVATDPNYYNVGDPTCGQGPACRVYCFRHVEDLHQVMVDHGDTNKQVVVLEFGWTIDPRPDSPYHWHAVTEEQQAAYLVGAYQYAKQNWKSWIGVMSLIYMPNLDWTENDEQYWWSIAVPNYPQLYPRKAYWLLKEMPK
;
A
#
# COMPACT_ATOMS: atom_id res chain seq x y z
N MET A 1 -27.64 -59.34 -11.48
CA MET A 1 -26.34 -59.90 -11.89
C MET A 1 -25.47 -58.70 -12.26
N ASN A 2 -24.63 -58.26 -11.32
CA ASN A 2 -23.15 -58.27 -11.29
C ASN A 2 -22.49 -57.54 -12.47
N ARG A 3 -21.70 -56.51 -12.30
CA ARG A 3 -20.54 -56.16 -11.45
C ARG A 3 -20.20 -54.69 -11.73
N THR A 4 -20.01 -53.85 -10.77
CA THR A 4 -18.85 -53.13 -10.22
C THR A 4 -17.64 -53.00 -11.14
N ASP A 5 -17.30 -51.76 -11.48
CA ASP A 5 -15.88 -51.35 -11.56
C ASP A 5 -15.78 -49.89 -11.13
N ARG A 6 -15.06 -49.73 -9.98
CA ARG A 6 -14.63 -48.45 -9.46
C ARG A 6 -13.29 -48.09 -10.09
N ALA A 7 -13.23 -47.07 -10.89
CA ALA A 7 -11.98 -46.46 -11.28
C ALA A 7 -11.71 -45.29 -10.33
N HIS A 8 -10.66 -45.45 -9.49
CA HIS A 8 -10.07 -44.40 -8.69
C HIS A 8 -9.34 -43.40 -9.61
N TRP A 9 -9.90 -42.21 -9.72
CA TRP A 9 -9.16 -41.06 -10.26
C TRP A 9 -8.51 -40.31 -9.12
N ASN A 10 -7.17 -40.45 -9.00
CA ASN A 10 -6.35 -39.58 -8.22
C ASN A 10 -6.31 -38.20 -8.89
N ALA A 11 -7.16 -37.29 -8.48
CA ALA A 11 -7.07 -35.89 -8.82
C ALA A 11 -5.94 -35.27 -7.98
N ARG A 12 -4.80 -35.01 -8.59
CA ARG A 12 -3.81 -34.07 -8.08
C ARG A 12 -4.38 -32.66 -8.19
N PRO A 13 -4.41 -31.83 -7.14
CA PRO A 13 -4.79 -30.43 -7.30
C PRO A 13 -3.65 -29.69 -8.00
N VAL A 14 -3.90 -29.22 -9.23
CA VAL A 14 -3.09 -28.19 -9.86
C VAL A 14 -3.50 -26.88 -9.19
N ALA A 15 -2.65 -26.36 -8.32
CA ALA A 15 -2.85 -25.09 -7.67
C ALA A 15 -2.82 -23.94 -8.69
N ALA A 16 -3.92 -23.19 -8.80
CA ALA A 16 -4.02 -22.00 -9.61
C ALA A 16 -3.05 -20.94 -9.07
N ALA A 17 -2.01 -20.63 -9.85
CA ALA A 17 -0.98 -19.67 -9.52
C ALA A 17 -1.38 -18.25 -9.88
N PHE A 18 -2.21 -17.60 -9.04
CA PHE A 18 -2.48 -16.19 -9.22
C PHE A 18 -2.39 -15.40 -7.92
N LEU A 19 -1.32 -15.42 -7.21
CA LEU A 19 -1.03 -14.72 -5.96
C LEU A 19 -0.42 -15.63 -4.88
N LEU A 20 0.16 -16.75 -5.26
CA LEU A 20 0.82 -17.66 -4.36
C LEU A 20 2.29 -17.85 -4.74
N ALA A 21 3.02 -16.79 -4.83
CA ALA A 21 4.46 -16.87 -4.66
C ALA A 21 4.77 -16.46 -3.23
N LEU A 22 4.42 -17.27 -2.28
CA LEU A 22 5.12 -17.41 -1.00
C LEU A 22 4.38 -18.40 -0.11
N VAL A 23 4.55 -19.65 -0.30
CA VAL A 23 4.60 -20.69 0.75
C VAL A 23 5.01 -22.00 0.10
N LEU A 24 6.25 -22.36 0.23
CA LEU A 24 6.69 -23.74 0.43
C LEU A 24 8.14 -23.71 0.88
N LEU A 25 8.35 -24.23 2.05
CA LEU A 25 9.46 -24.97 2.62
C LEU A 25 9.58 -24.56 4.10
N VAL A 26 9.60 -25.38 5.11
CA VAL A 26 10.09 -26.72 5.28
C VAL A 26 9.77 -27.20 6.67
N ALA A 27 9.56 -28.46 6.82
CA ALA A 27 9.71 -29.18 8.09
C ALA A 27 11.16 -29.63 8.26
N GLY A 28 11.74 -29.30 9.41
CA GLY A 28 13.05 -29.83 9.82
C GLY A 28 13.25 -29.55 11.30
N CYS A 29 13.07 -30.60 12.12
CA CYS A 29 13.33 -30.59 13.56
C CYS A 29 14.81 -30.43 13.87
N GLY A 30 15.10 -29.57 14.85
CA GLY A 30 16.43 -29.49 15.48
C GLY A 30 16.35 -28.55 16.68
N GLU A 31 16.17 -29.14 17.86
CA GLU A 31 16.24 -28.51 19.15
C GLU A 31 17.67 -28.06 19.46
N GLN A 32 17.91 -26.79 19.67
CA GLN A 32 19.10 -26.31 20.37
C GLN A 32 18.82 -25.06 21.20
N ALA A 33 19.46 -24.97 22.35
CA ALA A 33 19.26 -24.10 23.48
C ALA A 33 19.44 -22.58 23.17
N LEU A 34 18.62 -21.77 23.84
CA LEU A 34 18.64 -20.29 23.81
C LEU A 34 19.85 -19.71 24.57
N PRO A 35 20.56 -18.75 23.98
CA PRO A 35 21.39 -17.82 24.75
C PRO A 35 20.61 -16.54 25.07
N THR A 36 20.86 -16.02 26.24
CA THR A 36 20.31 -14.81 26.88
C THR A 36 20.47 -13.57 26.00
N ALA A 37 19.39 -12.84 25.80
CA ALA A 37 19.31 -11.66 24.92
C ALA A 37 19.90 -10.41 25.59
N THR A 38 20.87 -9.81 24.92
CA THR A 38 21.24 -8.38 25.07
C THR A 38 20.24 -7.50 24.31
N PRO A 39 19.86 -6.31 24.80
CA PRO A 39 18.92 -5.45 24.08
C PRO A 39 19.55 -4.94 22.78
N LYS A 40 18.90 -5.26 21.66
CA LYS A 40 19.26 -4.77 20.32
C LYS A 40 18.67 -3.37 20.10
N PRO A 41 19.32 -2.54 19.28
CA PRO A 41 18.80 -1.21 18.93
C PRO A 41 17.48 -1.34 18.15
N VAL A 42 16.62 -0.35 18.32
CA VAL A 42 15.30 -0.22 17.68
C VAL A 42 15.42 -0.46 16.17
N VAL A 43 14.88 -1.58 15.72
CA VAL A 43 14.79 -1.90 14.28
C VAL A 43 13.68 -1.04 13.70
N THR A 44 14.03 -0.17 12.78
CA THR A 44 13.08 0.60 11.98
C THR A 44 12.23 -0.38 11.15
N LEU A 45 10.92 -0.39 11.37
CA LEU A 45 10.00 -1.28 10.67
C LEU A 45 9.94 -0.91 9.18
N ARG A 46 10.14 -1.87 8.29
CA ARG A 46 10.00 -1.72 6.84
C ARG A 46 8.54 -1.57 6.43
N PRO A 47 8.23 -0.85 5.32
CA PRO A 47 6.86 -0.80 4.78
C PRO A 47 6.38 -2.19 4.39
N THR A 48 5.10 -2.40 4.49
CA THR A 48 4.39 -3.66 4.32
C THR A 48 4.36 -4.21 2.89
N PHE A 49 5.10 -3.63 1.96
CA PHE A 49 5.13 -3.99 0.55
C PHE A 49 6.40 -4.72 0.12
N THR A 50 7.18 -5.30 1.04
CA THR A 50 8.32 -6.11 0.62
C THR A 50 7.88 -7.57 0.58
N PRO A 51 7.80 -8.22 -0.58
CA PRO A 51 7.73 -9.67 -0.64
C PRO A 51 9.03 -10.21 -0.04
N THR A 52 8.93 -11.13 0.88
CA THR A 52 10.11 -11.83 1.41
C THR A 52 10.70 -12.68 0.28
N SER A 53 11.88 -12.31 -0.21
CA SER A 53 12.60 -13.14 -1.17
C SER A 53 13.01 -14.45 -0.49
N ASN A 54 12.55 -15.58 -0.99
CA ASN A 54 13.12 -16.88 -0.69
C ASN A 54 14.49 -16.98 -1.38
N GLN A 55 15.56 -16.77 -0.62
CA GLN A 55 16.89 -17.15 -1.08
C GLN A 55 17.01 -18.67 -0.99
N GLY A 56 16.83 -19.34 -2.11
CA GLY A 56 17.29 -20.69 -2.33
C GLY A 56 18.82 -20.68 -2.45
N THR A 57 19.50 -21.08 -1.40
CA THR A 57 20.95 -21.34 -1.43
C THR A 57 21.22 -22.61 -2.21
N THR A 58 21.66 -22.49 -3.44
CA THR A 58 22.42 -23.56 -4.13
C THR A 58 23.85 -23.56 -3.57
N ARG A 59 24.15 -24.62 -2.84
CA ARG A 59 25.45 -24.88 -2.26
C ARG A 59 26.33 -25.54 -3.32
N GLU A 60 27.25 -24.80 -3.92
CA GLU A 60 28.39 -25.40 -4.61
C GLU A 60 29.45 -25.78 -3.59
N THR A 61 29.92 -27.03 -3.75
CA THR A 61 30.93 -27.68 -2.95
C THR A 61 32.30 -27.22 -3.40
N GLU A 62 33.02 -26.49 -2.56
CA GLU A 62 34.49 -26.38 -2.68
C GLU A 62 35.16 -26.87 -1.42
N THR A 63 36.22 -27.66 -1.66
CA THR A 63 37.06 -28.37 -0.72
C THR A 63 37.98 -27.44 0.08
N PRO A 64 38.33 -27.75 1.35
CA PRO A 64 39.10 -26.82 2.19
C PRO A 64 40.60 -26.95 1.95
N VAL A 65 41.27 -25.84 1.82
CA VAL A 65 42.74 -25.74 1.99
C VAL A 65 43.04 -25.25 3.39
N THR A 66 43.80 -26.07 4.09
CA THR A 66 44.31 -25.85 5.44
C THR A 66 45.52 -24.92 5.40
N GLU A 67 45.47 -23.82 6.13
CA GLU A 67 46.71 -23.14 6.53
C GLU A 67 46.66 -22.73 7.99
N THR A 68 47.66 -23.21 8.72
CA THR A 68 47.92 -23.06 10.15
C THR A 68 48.79 -21.82 10.38
N ALA A 69 48.40 -20.91 11.23
CA ALA A 69 49.34 -19.96 11.83
C ALA A 69 48.95 -19.58 13.25
N THR A 70 49.88 -19.69 14.08
CA THR A 70 50.13 -19.68 15.50
C THR A 70 49.88 -18.31 16.18
N LEU A 71 49.35 -18.38 17.40
CA LEU A 71 49.31 -17.32 18.41
C LEU A 71 50.69 -17.05 19.03
N PRO A 72 50.89 -15.86 19.68
CA PRO A 72 51.28 -15.94 21.08
C PRO A 72 50.44 -15.04 22.02
N ALA A 73 50.32 -15.57 23.22
CA ALA A 73 49.75 -14.99 24.41
C ALA A 73 50.77 -14.09 25.13
N THR A 74 50.29 -13.14 25.92
CA THR A 74 50.72 -12.62 27.23
C THR A 74 50.10 -11.20 27.37
N GLY A 75 49.64 -10.70 28.50
CA GLY A 75 49.69 -11.02 29.88
C GLY A 75 48.76 -10.09 30.67
N SER A 76 48.43 -10.55 31.83
CA SER A 76 47.65 -9.98 32.91
C SER A 76 48.25 -8.70 33.47
N GLU A 77 47.38 -7.75 33.89
CA GLU A 77 47.57 -6.98 35.13
C GLU A 77 46.31 -6.16 35.48
N THR A 78 45.82 -6.44 36.70
CA THR A 78 44.87 -5.61 37.45
C THR A 78 45.68 -4.67 38.34
N PRO A 79 45.18 -3.46 38.66
CA PRO A 79 45.03 -3.14 40.08
C PRO A 79 43.75 -2.44 40.47
N THR A 80 43.30 -2.83 41.61
CA THR A 80 42.37 -2.29 42.60
C THR A 80 42.65 -0.83 42.98
N GLY A 81 41.60 -0.09 43.33
CA GLY A 81 41.67 1.20 44.06
C GLY A 81 40.31 1.90 44.10
N GLU A 82 39.54 1.63 45.06
CA GLU A 82 38.98 2.36 46.21
C GLU A 82 38.36 3.76 45.94
N ALA A 83 37.07 3.88 46.30
CA ALA A 83 36.27 5.10 46.38
C ALA A 83 36.67 5.95 47.62
N PRO A 84 36.31 7.23 47.62
CA PRO A 84 35.44 7.72 48.72
C PRO A 84 34.30 8.65 48.30
N SER A 85 33.23 8.55 49.02
CA SER A 85 32.09 9.47 49.19
C SER A 85 32.25 10.23 50.52
N PRO A 86 31.37 11.18 50.92
CA PRO A 86 30.84 12.39 50.32
C PRO A 86 31.14 13.66 51.17
N SER A 87 30.84 14.86 50.68
CA SER A 87 30.68 16.01 51.59
C SER A 87 29.68 17.06 51.07
N ALA A 88 28.95 17.58 51.99
CA ALA A 88 27.73 18.34 51.97
C ALA A 88 27.78 19.74 51.31
N GLU A 89 26.61 20.15 50.94
CA GLU A 89 25.95 21.43 50.63
C GLU A 89 26.67 22.74 51.12
N PRO A 90 26.40 23.90 50.43
CA PRO A 90 25.27 24.70 50.93
C PRO A 90 24.35 25.33 49.88
N THR A 91 23.11 25.40 50.29
CA THR A 91 21.96 26.13 49.80
C THR A 91 22.24 27.55 49.36
N GLN A 92 21.92 27.94 48.11
CA GLN A 92 21.70 29.33 47.74
C GLN A 92 20.35 29.47 47.04
N THR A 93 19.52 30.32 47.60
CA THR A 93 18.22 30.77 47.11
C THR A 93 18.38 31.67 45.87
N PRO A 94 17.74 31.42 44.76
CA PRO A 94 17.77 32.39 43.66
C PRO A 94 16.64 33.44 43.85
N SER A 95 17.08 34.69 43.79
CA SER A 95 16.20 35.86 43.72
C SER A 95 15.38 35.87 42.44
N ILE A 96 14.09 36.09 42.58
CA ILE A 96 13.13 36.26 41.48
C ILE A 96 13.41 37.62 40.81
N VAL A 97 13.88 37.58 39.58
CA VAL A 97 13.90 38.79 38.70
C VAL A 97 12.66 38.70 37.82
N THR A 98 11.71 39.58 38.08
CA THR A 98 10.48 39.73 37.28
C THR A 98 10.84 40.40 35.96
N ALA A 99 10.93 39.66 34.88
CA ALA A 99 11.01 40.22 33.54
C ALA A 99 9.60 40.41 32.94
N THR A 100 9.26 41.65 32.67
CA THR A 100 8.01 42.03 31.96
C THR A 100 8.13 41.60 30.50
N PRO A 101 7.21 40.82 29.95
CA PRO A 101 7.26 40.53 28.53
C PRO A 101 6.63 41.67 27.73
N SER A 102 7.48 42.32 26.90
CA SER A 102 7.02 43.20 25.85
C SER A 102 6.51 42.35 24.68
N ALA A 103 5.23 42.10 24.62
CA ALA A 103 4.59 41.36 23.53
C ALA A 103 4.28 42.33 22.39
N THR A 104 5.12 42.33 21.35
CA THR A 104 4.72 42.85 20.04
C THR A 104 4.07 41.71 19.25
N SER A 105 2.77 41.54 19.42
CA SER A 105 1.97 40.58 18.65
C SER A 105 1.83 41.11 17.22
N ALA A 106 2.59 40.55 16.28
CA ALA A 106 2.30 40.69 14.86
C ALA A 106 0.97 39.98 14.56
N SER A 107 -0.08 40.76 14.33
CA SER A 107 -1.38 40.26 13.88
C SER A 107 -1.21 39.53 12.54
N ARG A 108 -1.19 38.20 12.57
CA ARG A 108 -1.34 37.38 11.36
C ARG A 108 -2.77 37.52 10.89
N THR A 109 -2.97 38.13 9.73
CA THR A 109 -4.24 38.12 9.01
C THR A 109 -4.67 36.65 8.83
N PRO A 110 -5.83 36.22 9.31
CA PRO A 110 -6.27 34.85 9.13
C PRO A 110 -6.45 34.57 7.64
N THR A 111 -5.73 33.57 7.14
CA THR A 111 -5.98 33.01 5.81
C THR A 111 -7.45 32.61 5.73
N PRO A 112 -8.18 32.95 4.67
CA PRO A 112 -9.60 32.60 4.55
C PRO A 112 -9.75 31.07 4.73
N ARG A 113 -10.52 30.66 5.72
CA ARG A 113 -10.89 29.26 5.94
C ARG A 113 -11.63 28.78 4.69
N PRO A 114 -11.23 27.64 4.08
CA PRO A 114 -12.02 27.03 3.01
C PRO A 114 -13.47 26.88 3.49
N ALA A 115 -14.42 27.28 2.63
CA ALA A 115 -15.85 27.17 2.94
C ALA A 115 -16.16 25.69 3.26
N THR A 116 -16.84 25.46 4.38
CA THR A 116 -17.37 24.12 4.71
C THR A 116 -18.36 23.76 3.61
N PRO A 117 -18.24 22.58 2.94
CA PRO A 117 -19.20 22.17 1.93
C PRO A 117 -20.60 22.17 2.53
N THR A 118 -21.56 22.73 1.81
CA THR A 118 -22.98 22.66 2.17
C THR A 118 -23.39 21.19 2.18
N PRO A 119 -24.15 20.70 3.17
CA PRO A 119 -24.65 19.33 3.16
C PRO A 119 -25.36 19.03 1.83
N GLY A 120 -24.87 18.02 1.09
CA GLY A 120 -25.36 17.65 -0.23
C GLY A 120 -24.47 18.10 -1.41
N GLN A 121 -23.45 18.95 -1.21
CA GLN A 121 -22.48 19.24 -2.26
C GLN A 121 -21.40 18.16 -2.29
N GLN A 122 -21.45 17.29 -3.31
CA GLN A 122 -20.41 16.29 -3.53
C GLN A 122 -19.09 16.98 -3.86
N VAL A 123 -18.05 16.65 -3.11
CA VAL A 123 -16.69 17.05 -3.45
C VAL A 123 -16.25 16.20 -4.65
N ARG A 124 -15.98 16.85 -5.78
CA ARG A 124 -15.49 16.18 -6.98
C ARG A 124 -13.98 16.39 -7.13
N MET A 125 -13.30 15.30 -7.49
CA MET A 125 -11.90 15.34 -7.91
C MET A 125 -11.79 15.72 -9.38
N GLU A 126 -10.59 16.15 -9.81
CA GLU A 126 -10.26 16.31 -11.22
C GLU A 126 -10.52 15.00 -11.99
N SER A 127 -10.91 15.07 -13.26
CA SER A 127 -11.35 13.89 -14.04
C SER A 127 -10.71 13.84 -15.44
N PRO A 128 -9.75 12.93 -15.65
CA PRO A 128 -9.00 12.22 -14.62
C PRO A 128 -8.04 13.16 -13.89
N GLY A 129 -7.88 12.94 -12.57
CA GLY A 129 -6.78 13.50 -11.81
C GLY A 129 -5.54 12.60 -11.95
N TYR A 130 -4.36 13.19 -12.04
CA TYR A 130 -3.10 12.47 -12.28
C TYR A 130 -2.34 12.26 -10.97
N ALA A 131 -2.17 11.00 -10.54
CA ALA A 131 -1.48 10.63 -9.31
C ALA A 131 -0.40 9.58 -9.53
N MET A 132 0.60 9.58 -8.65
CA MET A 132 1.60 8.52 -8.51
C MET A 132 1.64 8.00 -7.08
N GLN A 133 1.75 6.69 -6.91
CA GLN A 133 2.09 6.12 -5.61
C GLN A 133 3.59 6.25 -5.37
N ALA A 134 3.99 6.74 -4.19
CA ALA A 134 5.38 6.95 -3.81
C ALA A 134 5.65 6.37 -2.42
N PHE A 135 6.94 6.24 -2.07
CA PHE A 135 7.42 5.66 -0.81
C PHE A 135 8.20 6.71 -0.03
N LEU A 136 7.46 7.64 0.61
CA LEU A 136 8.00 8.83 1.25
C LEU A 136 8.46 8.59 2.69
N TRP A 137 8.28 7.35 3.21
CA TRP A 137 8.41 7.07 4.64
C TRP A 137 9.85 7.12 5.15
N TRP A 138 10.80 6.52 4.41
CA TRP A 138 12.10 6.15 4.97
C TRP A 138 13.15 7.25 4.95
N ARG A 139 13.36 7.88 3.80
CA ARG A 139 14.48 8.80 3.57
C ARG A 139 13.95 10.16 3.12
N PRO A 140 14.15 11.22 3.96
CA PRO A 140 13.64 12.56 3.65
C PRO A 140 14.12 13.12 2.31
N GLU A 141 15.41 12.89 1.99
CA GLU A 141 16.03 13.37 0.76
C GLU A 141 15.53 12.67 -0.49
N VAL A 142 15.18 11.38 -0.38
CA VAL A 142 14.55 10.61 -1.46
C VAL A 142 13.11 11.06 -1.65
N ALA A 143 12.38 11.20 -0.54
CA ALA A 143 10.99 11.69 -0.57
C ALA A 143 10.91 13.08 -1.24
N GLN A 144 11.82 13.98 -0.92
CA GLN A 144 11.86 15.32 -1.54
C GLN A 144 12.10 15.24 -3.04
N ARG A 145 13.12 14.46 -3.46
CA ARG A 145 13.43 14.23 -4.89
C ARG A 145 12.24 13.66 -5.66
N ASP A 146 11.59 12.64 -5.08
CA ASP A 146 10.49 11.94 -5.76
C ASP A 146 9.25 12.83 -5.87
N LEU A 147 8.95 13.61 -4.85
CA LEU A 147 7.88 14.61 -4.89
C LEU A 147 8.13 15.67 -5.95
N GLU A 148 9.37 16.17 -6.06
CA GLU A 148 9.75 17.11 -7.10
C GLU A 148 9.61 16.49 -8.49
N ALA A 149 10.05 15.25 -8.68
CA ALA A 149 9.92 14.52 -9.95
C ALA A 149 8.44 14.31 -10.33
N ILE A 150 7.57 13.96 -9.38
CA ILE A 150 6.13 13.81 -9.60
C ILE A 150 5.52 15.14 -10.03
N ARG A 151 5.81 16.24 -9.32
CA ARG A 151 5.37 17.58 -9.67
C ARG A 151 5.86 18.00 -11.07
N ASP A 152 7.14 17.79 -11.35
CA ASP A 152 7.79 18.19 -12.60
C ASP A 152 7.33 17.36 -13.80
N ALA A 153 6.82 16.15 -13.54
CA ALA A 153 6.09 15.36 -14.53
C ALA A 153 4.64 15.85 -14.73
N GLY A 154 4.23 16.93 -14.06
CA GLY A 154 2.90 17.54 -14.22
C GLY A 154 1.78 16.82 -13.48
N PHE A 155 2.08 15.96 -12.53
CA PHE A 155 1.09 15.30 -11.69
C PHE A 155 0.62 16.24 -10.58
N GLY A 156 -0.65 16.13 -10.22
CA GLY A 156 -1.28 16.94 -9.18
C GLY A 156 -1.53 16.21 -7.87
N TRP A 157 -1.27 14.90 -7.82
CA TRP A 157 -1.55 14.07 -6.67
C TRP A 157 -0.41 13.08 -6.40
N VAL A 158 -0.21 12.78 -5.12
CA VAL A 158 0.65 11.69 -4.65
C VAL A 158 -0.10 10.81 -3.68
N LYS A 159 0.08 9.49 -3.76
CA LYS A 159 -0.48 8.52 -2.83
C LYS A 159 0.62 7.96 -1.94
N GLN A 160 0.37 7.91 -0.61
CA GLN A 160 1.27 7.37 0.41
C GLN A 160 0.49 6.59 1.46
N ALA A 161 1.00 5.43 1.86
CA ALA A 161 0.45 4.69 2.99
C ALA A 161 0.91 5.30 4.33
N PHE A 162 -0.03 5.49 5.25
CA PHE A 162 0.21 5.80 6.66
C PHE A 162 -0.15 4.55 7.47
N ALA A 163 0.82 3.66 7.62
CA ALA A 163 0.61 2.40 8.32
C ALA A 163 0.28 2.66 9.79
N TRP A 164 -0.87 2.21 10.25
CA TRP A 164 -1.33 2.43 11.61
C TRP A 164 -0.35 1.91 12.66
N ARG A 165 0.25 0.73 12.39
CA ARG A 165 1.26 0.13 13.29
C ARG A 165 2.53 0.97 13.44
N ASP A 166 2.88 1.77 12.45
CA ASP A 166 4.09 2.61 12.49
C ASP A 166 3.84 3.92 13.25
N ILE A 167 2.57 4.33 13.35
CA ILE A 167 2.15 5.57 14.00
C ILE A 167 1.69 5.33 15.44
N GLU A 168 0.88 4.30 15.68
CA GLU A 168 0.27 4.00 16.98
C GLU A 168 0.66 2.59 17.50
N GLY A 169 1.79 2.06 17.03
CA GLY A 169 2.23 0.69 17.36
C GLY A 169 2.59 0.47 18.81
N ARG A 170 3.00 1.51 19.55
CA ARG A 170 3.37 1.41 20.97
C ARG A 170 2.20 1.12 21.90
N GLY A 171 0.98 1.48 21.50
CA GLY A 171 -0.23 1.29 22.29
C GLY A 171 -1.30 2.30 21.92
N LYS A 172 -2.55 2.02 22.25
CA LYS A 172 -3.69 2.86 21.95
C LYS A 172 -3.51 4.29 22.49
N GLY A 173 -3.63 5.28 21.60
CA GLY A 173 -3.47 6.70 21.91
C GLY A 173 -2.01 7.17 21.99
N GLN A 174 -1.03 6.30 21.73
CA GLN A 174 0.40 6.65 21.76
C GLN A 174 0.92 6.83 20.33
N TYR A 175 0.76 8.03 19.80
CA TYR A 175 1.09 8.35 18.42
C TYR A 175 2.53 8.87 18.27
N ASP A 176 3.24 8.38 17.24
CA ASP A 176 4.48 8.97 16.74
C ASP A 176 4.21 9.64 15.38
N TRP A 177 4.15 10.95 15.38
CA TRP A 177 3.85 11.75 14.20
C TRP A 177 5.08 12.21 13.43
N THR A 178 6.27 11.90 13.90
CA THR A 178 7.53 12.45 13.39
C THR A 178 7.66 12.29 11.87
N ILE A 179 7.39 11.09 11.36
CA ILE A 179 7.54 10.80 9.93
C ILE A 179 6.36 11.36 9.13
N THR A 180 5.15 11.22 9.63
CA THR A 180 3.95 11.70 8.93
C THR A 180 3.89 13.22 8.85
N ASP A 181 4.31 13.94 9.90
CA ASP A 181 4.46 15.40 9.87
C ASP A 181 5.42 15.81 8.77
N ARG A 182 6.60 15.21 8.72
CA ARG A 182 7.60 15.48 7.68
C ARG A 182 7.04 15.23 6.27
N ILE A 183 6.36 14.09 6.05
CA ILE A 183 5.77 13.77 4.74
C ILE A 183 4.77 14.85 4.33
N VAL A 184 3.84 15.20 5.21
CA VAL A 184 2.83 16.22 4.92
C VAL A 184 3.47 17.58 4.66
N ASP A 185 4.50 17.95 5.44
CA ASP A 185 5.25 19.19 5.23
C ASP A 185 6.00 19.20 3.89
N GLN A 186 6.64 18.09 3.50
CA GLN A 186 7.33 17.98 2.21
C GLN A 186 6.36 18.06 1.03
N VAL A 187 5.22 17.37 1.08
CA VAL A 187 4.19 17.46 0.02
C VAL A 187 3.70 18.91 -0.15
N GLN A 188 3.46 19.61 0.97
CA GLN A 188 3.06 21.01 0.92
C GLN A 188 4.18 21.94 0.44
N GLY A 189 5.42 21.67 0.88
CA GLY A 189 6.60 22.44 0.52
C GLY A 189 6.94 22.38 -0.96
N VAL A 190 6.78 21.22 -1.59
CA VAL A 190 6.96 21.06 -3.04
C VAL A 190 5.90 21.84 -3.82
N GLY A 191 4.70 22.01 -3.26
CA GLY A 191 3.58 22.74 -3.86
C GLY A 191 2.94 22.01 -5.04
N LYS A 192 1.71 22.39 -5.38
CA LYS A 192 0.89 21.83 -6.46
C LYS A 192 0.49 20.36 -6.28
N LEU A 193 0.96 19.64 -5.25
CA LEU A 193 0.60 18.27 -4.97
C LEU A 193 -0.46 18.19 -3.88
N LYS A 194 -1.48 17.39 -4.12
CA LYS A 194 -2.47 16.94 -3.14
C LYS A 194 -2.10 15.53 -2.68
N LEU A 195 -2.34 15.24 -1.40
CA LEU A 195 -1.99 13.95 -0.80
C LEU A 195 -3.22 13.07 -0.64
N ILE A 196 -3.14 11.83 -1.14
CA ILE A 196 -4.02 10.72 -0.79
C ILE A 196 -3.28 9.87 0.25
N VAL A 197 -3.89 9.68 1.40
CA VAL A 197 -3.33 8.83 2.46
C VAL A 197 -4.12 7.53 2.56
N ARG A 198 -3.43 6.39 2.46
CA ARG A 198 -4.01 5.09 2.78
C ARG A 198 -3.85 4.78 4.26
N LEU A 199 -4.95 4.46 4.93
CA LEU A 199 -5.02 4.11 6.35
C LEU A 199 -5.29 2.61 6.47
N ASP A 200 -4.26 1.85 6.85
CA ASP A 200 -4.29 0.40 7.03
C ASP A 200 -3.19 -0.09 7.97
N SER A 201 -2.86 -1.38 7.93
CA SER A 201 -1.71 -1.97 8.63
C SER A 201 -1.83 -1.88 10.15
N ASP A 202 -2.77 -2.63 10.68
CA ASP A 202 -3.11 -2.68 12.09
C ASP A 202 -1.91 -2.97 13.02
N PRO A 203 -1.86 -2.33 14.20
CA PRO A 203 -0.88 -2.65 15.24
C PRO A 203 -1.27 -3.91 16.01
N THR A 204 -0.28 -4.60 16.57
CA THR A 204 -0.45 -5.85 17.32
C THR A 204 -1.45 -5.71 18.46
N TRP A 205 -1.51 -4.56 19.12
CA TRP A 205 -2.45 -4.34 20.22
C TRP A 205 -3.93 -4.33 19.76
N ALA A 206 -4.20 -3.95 18.51
CA ALA A 206 -5.56 -3.88 17.95
C ALA A 206 -6.04 -5.23 17.39
N SER A 207 -5.19 -5.94 16.67
CA SER A 207 -5.52 -7.24 16.06
C SER A 207 -5.11 -8.45 16.89
N GLY A 208 -4.04 -8.31 17.69
CA GLY A 208 -3.38 -9.40 18.40
C GLY A 208 -2.39 -10.18 17.55
N GLN A 209 -2.04 -9.66 16.37
CA GLN A 209 -1.12 -10.33 15.45
C GLN A 209 0.02 -9.41 15.00
N SER A 210 1.17 -9.98 14.70
CA SER A 210 2.33 -9.27 14.14
C SER A 210 2.48 -9.59 12.67
N TYR A 211 2.94 -8.63 11.87
CA TYR A 211 2.99 -8.75 10.41
C TYR A 211 4.32 -8.32 9.79
N PRO A 212 4.65 -8.84 8.60
CA PRO A 212 4.01 -10.01 8.00
C PRO A 212 4.21 -11.25 8.87
N ASN A 213 3.25 -12.17 8.86
CA ASN A 213 3.39 -13.44 9.57
C ASN A 213 3.95 -14.54 8.65
N ALA A 214 4.27 -15.70 9.24
CA ALA A 214 4.83 -16.83 8.49
C ALA A 214 3.89 -17.39 7.41
N GLN A 215 2.60 -17.07 7.46
CA GLN A 215 1.58 -17.46 6.48
C GLN A 215 1.40 -16.44 5.35
N GLY A 216 2.24 -15.40 5.28
CA GLY A 216 2.16 -14.35 4.25
C GLY A 216 0.97 -13.40 4.41
N VAL A 217 0.33 -13.38 5.58
CA VAL A 217 -0.70 -12.38 5.90
C VAL A 217 -0.04 -11.03 6.12
N LEU A 218 -0.55 -9.98 5.46
CA LEU A 218 0.02 -8.65 5.47
C LEU A 218 -0.62 -7.74 6.51
N MET A 219 -1.92 -7.89 6.75
CA MET A 219 -2.67 -7.12 7.74
C MET A 219 -3.93 -7.89 8.18
N THR A 220 -4.44 -7.56 9.36
CA THR A 220 -5.66 -8.14 9.92
C THR A 220 -6.62 -7.04 10.37
N PRO A 221 -7.92 -7.18 10.15
CA PRO A 221 -8.87 -6.26 10.73
C PRO A 221 -8.73 -6.20 12.25
N PRO A 222 -8.83 -5.01 12.88
CA PRO A 222 -8.81 -4.91 14.32
C PRO A 222 -10.02 -5.64 14.93
N ARG A 223 -9.86 -6.17 16.12
CA ARG A 223 -10.94 -6.84 16.87
C ARG A 223 -12.13 -5.93 17.14
N ASN A 224 -11.87 -4.63 17.21
CA ASN A 224 -12.88 -3.59 17.38
C ASN A 224 -12.68 -2.49 16.33
N SER A 225 -13.64 -2.30 15.44
CA SER A 225 -13.58 -1.26 14.39
C SER A 225 -13.47 0.17 14.95
N GLN A 226 -13.88 0.40 16.21
CA GLN A 226 -13.72 1.70 16.86
C GLN A 226 -12.25 2.04 17.16
N ASP A 227 -11.36 1.06 17.24
CA ASP A 227 -9.92 1.32 17.37
C ASP A 227 -9.35 1.93 16.10
N LEU A 228 -9.70 1.40 14.91
CA LEU A 228 -9.36 2.02 13.63
C LEU A 228 -10.03 3.40 13.48
N ALA A 229 -11.29 3.55 13.89
CA ALA A 229 -11.98 4.84 13.86
C ALA A 229 -11.26 5.89 14.70
N GLY A 230 -10.73 5.52 15.87
CA GLY A 230 -9.90 6.38 16.71
C GLY A 230 -8.65 6.87 16.00
N PHE A 231 -7.94 5.95 15.34
CA PHE A 231 -6.78 6.27 14.50
C PHE A 231 -7.15 7.18 13.32
N CYS A 232 -8.21 6.83 12.56
CA CYS A 232 -8.73 7.66 11.46
C CYS A 232 -9.04 9.09 11.93
N SER A 233 -9.69 9.23 13.10
CA SER A 233 -10.00 10.52 13.69
C SER A 233 -8.75 11.32 14.06
N ALA A 234 -7.76 10.66 14.67
CA ALA A 234 -6.50 11.30 15.09
C ALA A 234 -5.71 11.83 13.89
N VAL A 235 -5.58 11.03 12.81
CA VAL A 235 -4.91 11.45 11.57
C VAL A 235 -5.66 12.60 10.91
N ALA A 236 -6.99 12.49 10.75
CA ALA A 236 -7.80 13.52 10.10
C ALA A 236 -7.83 14.84 10.89
N ALA A 237 -7.88 14.78 12.22
CA ALA A 237 -7.80 15.96 13.08
C ALA A 237 -6.44 16.65 12.99
N ARG A 238 -5.34 15.87 13.02
CA ARG A 238 -3.98 16.39 12.95
C ARG A 238 -3.69 17.10 11.63
N TYR A 239 -4.13 16.50 10.54
CA TYR A 239 -3.82 17.00 9.18
C TYR A 239 -5.01 17.66 8.49
N ARG A 240 -5.96 18.17 9.27
CA ARG A 240 -7.17 18.80 8.76
C ARG A 240 -6.86 19.87 7.72
N GLY A 241 -7.44 19.72 6.52
CA GLY A 241 -7.24 20.60 5.38
C GLY A 241 -5.85 20.49 4.71
N ARG A 242 -4.99 19.55 5.16
CA ARG A 242 -3.65 19.31 4.60
C ARG A 242 -3.59 18.00 3.80
N ILE A 243 -4.38 17.01 4.17
CA ILE A 243 -4.59 15.76 3.41
C ILE A 243 -5.91 15.93 2.66
N ALA A 244 -5.88 15.71 1.35
CA ALA A 244 -7.04 15.93 0.50
C ALA A 244 -8.00 14.73 0.48
N ALA A 245 -7.48 13.52 0.59
CA ALA A 245 -8.27 12.30 0.56
C ALA A 245 -7.67 11.18 1.42
N TYR A 246 -8.53 10.33 1.94
CA TYR A 246 -8.18 9.14 2.72
C TYR A 246 -8.73 7.89 2.05
N GLN A 247 -7.87 6.94 1.75
CA GLN A 247 -8.25 5.56 1.40
C GLN A 247 -8.34 4.74 2.67
N VAL A 248 -9.48 4.07 2.89
CA VAL A 248 -9.69 3.20 4.07
C VAL A 248 -9.45 1.76 3.69
N TRP A 249 -8.36 1.18 4.18
CA TRP A 249 -7.92 -0.19 3.91
C TRP A 249 -7.39 -0.41 2.48
N ASN A 250 -6.89 -1.65 2.22
CA ASN A 250 -6.40 -2.12 0.93
C ASN A 250 -6.87 -3.56 0.68
N GLU A 251 -7.29 -3.88 -0.52
CA GLU A 251 -7.65 -5.21 -1.04
C GLU A 251 -8.37 -6.15 -0.05
N PRO A 252 -9.47 -5.70 0.62
CA PRO A 252 -10.17 -6.51 1.62
C PRO A 252 -10.84 -7.76 1.04
N ASN A 253 -10.83 -7.88 -0.28
CA ASN A 253 -11.29 -9.05 -1.03
C ASN A 253 -10.23 -10.16 -1.14
N LEU A 254 -9.06 -9.98 -0.51
CA LEU A 254 -7.99 -10.99 -0.41
C LEU A 254 -7.77 -11.40 1.05
N ALA A 255 -7.72 -12.70 1.33
CA ALA A 255 -7.46 -13.21 2.68
C ALA A 255 -6.15 -12.70 3.28
N ARG A 256 -5.08 -12.54 2.47
CA ARG A 256 -3.78 -12.01 2.93
C ARG A 256 -3.87 -10.57 3.47
N GLU A 257 -4.84 -9.82 3.03
CA GLU A 257 -5.13 -8.45 3.48
C GLU A 257 -6.26 -8.42 4.51
N TRP A 258 -6.78 -9.61 4.89
CA TRP A 258 -7.93 -9.79 5.78
C TRP A 258 -7.67 -10.81 6.90
N GLY A 259 -6.46 -10.85 7.44
CA GLY A 259 -6.11 -11.70 8.57
C GLY A 259 -5.98 -13.18 8.24
N GLY A 260 -5.82 -13.55 6.97
CA GLY A 260 -5.84 -14.93 6.52
C GLY A 260 -7.25 -15.55 6.51
N GLN A 261 -8.29 -14.75 6.81
CA GLN A 261 -9.68 -15.17 6.83
C GLN A 261 -10.32 -14.97 5.44
N ALA A 262 -11.40 -15.69 5.18
CA ALA A 262 -12.20 -15.46 3.97
C ALA A 262 -12.66 -13.99 3.89
N PRO A 263 -12.62 -13.38 2.70
CA PRO A 263 -13.08 -12.01 2.48
C PRO A 263 -14.49 -11.77 2.99
N SER A 264 -14.69 -10.64 3.70
CA SER A 264 -15.98 -10.30 4.32
C SER A 264 -16.44 -8.89 3.91
N PRO A 265 -17.31 -8.74 2.90
CA PRO A 265 -17.84 -7.43 2.53
C PRO A 265 -18.52 -6.70 3.70
N SER A 266 -19.31 -7.39 4.51
CA SER A 266 -19.98 -6.79 5.67
C SER A 266 -19.00 -6.39 6.79
N GLY A 267 -17.95 -7.21 7.01
CA GLY A 267 -16.87 -6.88 7.93
C GLY A 267 -16.10 -5.63 7.47
N TYR A 268 -15.79 -5.55 6.18
CA TYR A 268 -15.15 -4.36 5.63
C TYR A 268 -16.05 -3.12 5.72
N VAL A 269 -17.35 -3.24 5.43
CA VAL A 269 -18.30 -2.11 5.55
C VAL A 269 -18.38 -1.59 6.98
N ALA A 270 -18.27 -2.45 7.99
CA ALA A 270 -18.23 -2.03 9.38
C ALA A 270 -16.98 -1.17 9.68
N LEU A 271 -15.82 -1.54 9.15
CA LEU A 271 -14.58 -0.73 9.25
C LEU A 271 -14.72 0.60 8.51
N LEU A 272 -15.16 0.54 7.24
CA LEU A 272 -15.33 1.72 6.38
C LEU A 272 -16.28 2.74 7.02
N LYS A 273 -17.44 2.28 7.52
CA LYS A 273 -18.41 3.12 8.21
C LYS A 273 -17.80 3.83 9.41
N ALA A 274 -17.10 3.09 10.28
CA ALA A 274 -16.51 3.62 11.51
C ALA A 274 -15.43 4.68 11.17
N CYS A 275 -14.55 4.38 10.23
CA CYS A 275 -13.50 5.29 9.79
C CYS A 275 -14.07 6.52 9.03
N TYR A 276 -15.05 6.32 8.14
CA TYR A 276 -15.74 7.41 7.43
C TYR A 276 -16.33 8.44 8.40
N GLN A 277 -17.10 7.98 9.38
CA GLN A 277 -17.74 8.85 10.37
C GLN A 277 -16.69 9.63 11.18
N ALA A 278 -15.61 8.97 11.57
CA ALA A 278 -14.53 9.57 12.34
C ALA A 278 -13.77 10.64 11.52
N ILE A 279 -13.46 10.35 10.25
CA ILE A 279 -12.82 11.32 9.34
C ILE A 279 -13.73 12.51 9.10
N LYS A 280 -14.99 12.28 8.74
CA LYS A 280 -15.94 13.38 8.45
C LYS A 280 -16.22 14.26 9.65
N GLN A 281 -16.19 13.72 10.86
CA GLN A 281 -16.28 14.52 12.08
C GLN A 281 -15.04 15.39 12.31
N ALA A 282 -13.84 14.84 12.06
CA ALA A 282 -12.58 15.54 12.27
C ALA A 282 -12.24 16.53 11.15
N ASP A 283 -12.43 16.12 9.89
CA ASP A 283 -12.23 16.92 8.68
C ASP A 283 -13.38 16.72 7.68
N PRO A 284 -14.46 17.51 7.77
CA PRO A 284 -15.62 17.37 6.89
C PRO A 284 -15.31 17.59 5.40
N ALA A 285 -14.21 18.29 5.07
CA ALA A 285 -13.83 18.61 3.69
C ALA A 285 -13.02 17.48 3.04
N ALA A 286 -12.41 16.58 3.83
CA ALA A 286 -11.62 15.49 3.30
C ALA A 286 -12.50 14.48 2.53
N ILE A 287 -11.98 13.97 1.43
CA ILE A 287 -12.63 12.93 0.63
C ILE A 287 -12.28 11.57 1.22
N VAL A 288 -13.29 10.75 1.47
CA VAL A 288 -13.10 9.36 1.92
C VAL A 288 -13.33 8.42 0.75
N ILE A 289 -12.28 7.68 0.41
CA ILE A 289 -12.27 6.68 -0.66
C ILE A 289 -12.35 5.29 -0.02
N SER A 290 -13.18 4.39 -0.55
CA SER A 290 -13.16 2.99 -0.13
C SER A 290 -11.82 2.33 -0.48
N ALA A 291 -11.57 1.11 0.02
CA ALA A 291 -10.45 0.31 -0.42
C ALA A 291 -10.49 0.08 -1.94
N GLY A 292 -9.33 0.08 -2.59
CA GLY A 292 -9.17 -0.52 -3.90
C GLY A 292 -9.21 -2.04 -3.75
N MET A 293 -10.05 -2.70 -4.51
CA MET A 293 -10.16 -4.16 -4.52
C MET A 293 -9.25 -4.74 -5.60
N ALA A 294 -8.60 -5.88 -5.28
CA ALA A 294 -7.78 -6.60 -6.24
C ALA A 294 -8.65 -7.25 -7.33
N PRO A 295 -8.39 -6.98 -8.62
CA PRO A 295 -9.05 -7.73 -9.68
C PRO A 295 -8.62 -9.20 -9.63
N THR A 296 -9.59 -10.11 -9.50
CA THR A 296 -9.32 -11.55 -9.42
C THR A 296 -10.53 -12.35 -9.92
N THR A 297 -10.24 -13.46 -10.57
CA THR A 297 -11.24 -14.47 -10.96
C THR A 297 -11.56 -15.44 -9.82
N ARG A 298 -10.71 -15.45 -8.79
CA ARG A 298 -10.76 -16.42 -7.70
C ARG A 298 -11.92 -16.14 -6.77
N ASP A 299 -12.74 -17.17 -6.49
CA ASP A 299 -13.90 -17.11 -5.60
C ASP A 299 -13.88 -18.26 -4.60
N ASP A 300 -13.08 -18.09 -3.54
CA ASP A 300 -12.92 -19.08 -2.48
C ASP A 300 -12.52 -18.41 -1.14
N ALA A 301 -12.06 -19.21 -0.18
CA ALA A 301 -11.63 -18.68 1.12
C ALA A 301 -10.41 -17.74 1.05
N ALA A 302 -9.63 -17.75 -0.04
CA ALA A 302 -8.45 -16.92 -0.19
C ALA A 302 -8.70 -15.61 -0.93
N ALA A 303 -9.72 -15.55 -1.79
CA ALA A 303 -10.06 -14.35 -2.53
C ALA A 303 -11.51 -14.37 -2.99
N MET A 304 -12.09 -13.19 -3.21
CA MET A 304 -13.41 -12.98 -3.80
C MET A 304 -13.28 -12.03 -4.99
N PRO A 305 -13.93 -12.29 -6.14
CA PRO A 305 -13.97 -11.34 -7.24
C PRO A 305 -14.38 -9.95 -6.76
N ASP A 306 -13.69 -8.93 -7.23
CA ASP A 306 -13.88 -7.54 -6.81
C ASP A 306 -15.30 -7.01 -7.06
N THR A 307 -15.90 -7.35 -8.20
CA THR A 307 -17.31 -7.03 -8.50
C THR A 307 -18.26 -7.69 -7.51
N LYS A 308 -18.06 -8.98 -7.19
CA LYS A 308 -18.86 -9.69 -6.18
C LYS A 308 -18.68 -9.11 -4.78
N PHE A 309 -17.45 -8.71 -4.43
CA PHE A 309 -17.17 -8.07 -3.16
C PHE A 309 -17.89 -6.71 -3.07
N LEU A 310 -17.89 -5.92 -4.16
CA LEU A 310 -18.59 -4.65 -4.23
C LEU A 310 -20.12 -4.80 -4.11
N GLU A 311 -20.70 -5.82 -4.78
CA GLU A 311 -22.11 -6.18 -4.59
C GLU A 311 -22.41 -6.47 -3.10
N GLY A 312 -21.55 -7.25 -2.45
CA GLY A 312 -21.65 -7.53 -1.02
C GLY A 312 -21.50 -6.27 -0.15
N MET A 313 -20.67 -5.31 -0.54
CA MET A 313 -20.57 -4.01 0.15
C MET A 313 -21.89 -3.22 0.06
N TYR A 314 -22.50 -3.15 -1.13
CA TYR A 314 -23.80 -2.48 -1.28
C TYR A 314 -24.89 -3.18 -0.50
N ALA A 315 -24.95 -4.52 -0.54
CA ALA A 315 -25.88 -5.31 0.26
C ALA A 315 -25.72 -5.08 1.78
N ALA A 316 -24.47 -4.83 2.23
CA ALA A 316 -24.15 -4.47 3.62
C ALA A 316 -24.38 -2.98 3.94
N GLY A 317 -24.87 -2.18 3.00
CA GLY A 317 -25.23 -0.77 3.21
C GLY A 317 -24.03 0.19 3.15
N ALA A 318 -23.02 -0.09 2.33
CA ALA A 318 -21.83 0.76 2.20
C ALA A 318 -22.09 2.15 1.63
N LYS A 319 -23.14 2.31 0.79
CA LYS A 319 -23.39 3.51 0.00
C LYS A 319 -23.22 4.86 0.72
N PRO A 320 -23.65 5.06 1.99
CA PRO A 320 -23.47 6.33 2.69
C PRO A 320 -22.05 6.57 3.22
N TYR A 321 -21.13 5.61 3.16
CA TYR A 321 -19.90 5.61 3.92
C TYR A 321 -18.62 5.69 3.09
N PHE A 322 -18.72 6.19 1.86
CA PHE A 322 -17.59 6.64 1.04
C PHE A 322 -18.03 7.77 0.12
N ASP A 323 -17.11 8.68 -0.19
CA ASP A 323 -17.36 9.79 -1.12
C ASP A 323 -16.99 9.39 -2.56
N ALA A 324 -16.03 8.45 -2.72
CA ALA A 324 -15.63 7.87 -3.98
C ALA A 324 -15.30 6.37 -3.82
N LEU A 325 -15.56 5.57 -4.86
CA LEU A 325 -15.19 4.16 -4.88
C LEU A 325 -13.72 4.00 -5.20
N GLY A 326 -12.97 3.25 -4.40
CA GLY A 326 -11.62 2.80 -4.73
C GLY A 326 -11.64 1.58 -5.65
N ALA A 327 -10.78 1.58 -6.67
CA ALA A 327 -10.59 0.46 -7.59
C ALA A 327 -9.10 0.23 -7.85
N HIS A 328 -8.70 -1.01 -8.17
CA HIS A 328 -7.42 -1.32 -8.77
C HIS A 328 -7.64 -1.73 -10.24
N GLY A 329 -6.80 -1.23 -11.13
CA GLY A 329 -6.95 -1.38 -12.58
C GLY A 329 -5.65 -1.86 -13.24
N ALA A 330 -5.15 -3.04 -12.86
CA ALA A 330 -3.99 -3.63 -13.55
C ALA A 330 -4.29 -3.88 -15.02
N GLY A 331 -3.34 -3.51 -15.90
CA GLY A 331 -3.55 -3.64 -17.34
C GLY A 331 -3.23 -5.03 -17.90
N TYR A 332 -2.46 -5.83 -17.17
CA TYR A 332 -1.98 -7.14 -17.60
C TYR A 332 -1.25 -7.07 -18.94
N LYS A 333 -1.64 -7.89 -19.95
CA LYS A 333 -1.08 -7.84 -21.31
C LYS A 333 -1.82 -6.88 -22.24
N ALA A 334 -3.05 -6.52 -21.89
CA ALA A 334 -3.93 -5.80 -22.79
C ALA A 334 -3.55 -4.32 -22.88
N PRO A 335 -3.57 -3.71 -24.07
CA PRO A 335 -3.49 -2.27 -24.18
C PRO A 335 -4.68 -1.60 -23.48
N PRO A 336 -4.54 -0.35 -23.04
CA PRO A 336 -5.52 0.28 -22.15
C PRO A 336 -6.94 0.43 -22.72
N GLU A 337 -7.07 0.51 -24.04
CA GLU A 337 -8.35 0.61 -24.75
C GLU A 337 -9.06 -0.74 -24.96
N LYS A 338 -8.41 -1.86 -24.68
CA LYS A 338 -8.93 -3.19 -24.99
C LYS A 338 -10.21 -3.49 -24.22
N ASP A 339 -11.23 -3.94 -24.94
CA ASP A 339 -12.55 -4.24 -24.35
C ASP A 339 -12.48 -5.47 -23.43
N PRO A 340 -13.07 -5.42 -22.22
CA PRO A 340 -13.06 -6.55 -21.29
C PRO A 340 -13.73 -7.82 -21.85
N GLY A 341 -14.77 -7.69 -22.68
CA GLY A 341 -15.42 -8.84 -23.32
C GLY A 341 -14.52 -9.50 -24.36
N GLU A 342 -13.77 -8.72 -25.11
CA GLU A 342 -12.77 -9.24 -26.05
C GLU A 342 -11.62 -9.93 -25.31
N VAL A 343 -11.13 -9.33 -24.20
CA VAL A 343 -10.10 -9.93 -23.35
C VAL A 343 -10.55 -11.28 -22.82
N ALA A 344 -11.79 -11.41 -22.35
CA ALA A 344 -12.32 -12.65 -21.78
C ALA A 344 -12.36 -13.83 -22.77
N THR A 345 -12.34 -13.54 -24.07
CA THR A 345 -12.43 -14.55 -25.13
C THR A 345 -11.12 -14.78 -25.92
N ASP A 346 -10.11 -13.92 -25.72
CA ASP A 346 -8.83 -14.01 -26.44
C ASP A 346 -7.70 -14.51 -25.50
N PRO A 347 -7.19 -15.75 -25.71
CA PRO A 347 -6.14 -16.34 -24.87
C PRO A 347 -4.80 -15.58 -24.90
N ASN A 348 -4.63 -14.63 -25.83
CA ASN A 348 -3.45 -13.77 -25.83
C ASN A 348 -3.45 -12.77 -24.68
N TYR A 349 -4.61 -12.45 -24.08
CA TYR A 349 -4.75 -11.42 -23.06
C TYR A 349 -4.98 -11.94 -21.64
N TYR A 350 -5.65 -13.08 -21.48
CA TYR A 350 -5.90 -13.64 -20.16
C TYR A 350 -4.85 -14.70 -19.76
N ASN A 351 -4.85 -15.08 -18.50
CA ASN A 351 -4.04 -16.19 -18.02
C ASN A 351 -4.62 -17.53 -18.47
N VAL A 352 -3.96 -18.20 -19.43
CA VAL A 352 -4.38 -19.50 -19.92
C VAL A 352 -4.31 -20.62 -18.86
N GLY A 353 -3.59 -20.39 -17.76
CA GLY A 353 -3.56 -21.26 -16.59
C GLY A 353 -4.72 -21.08 -15.62
N ASP A 354 -5.55 -20.06 -15.81
CA ASP A 354 -6.73 -19.81 -14.99
C ASP A 354 -7.89 -20.70 -15.48
N PRO A 355 -8.38 -21.64 -14.64
CA PRO A 355 -9.43 -22.57 -15.04
C PRO A 355 -10.80 -21.91 -15.28
N THR A 356 -10.97 -20.66 -14.85
CA THR A 356 -12.22 -19.91 -15.06
C THR A 356 -12.28 -19.22 -16.42
N CYS A 357 -11.12 -19.04 -17.09
CA CYS A 357 -11.04 -18.41 -18.39
C CYS A 357 -11.51 -19.30 -19.53
N GLY A 358 -12.08 -18.67 -20.56
CA GLY A 358 -12.65 -19.38 -21.72
C GLY A 358 -14.03 -20.02 -21.48
N GLN A 359 -14.57 -19.95 -20.26
CA GLN A 359 -15.86 -20.51 -19.89
C GLN A 359 -16.94 -19.46 -19.57
N GLY A 360 -16.60 -18.17 -19.71
CA GLY A 360 -17.53 -17.09 -19.39
C GLY A 360 -16.86 -15.75 -19.13
N PRO A 361 -17.57 -14.78 -18.58
CA PRO A 361 -17.10 -13.41 -18.43
C PRO A 361 -16.07 -13.21 -17.33
N ALA A 362 -15.70 -14.23 -16.54
CA ALA A 362 -14.80 -14.07 -15.39
C ALA A 362 -13.45 -13.46 -15.76
N CYS A 363 -12.90 -13.75 -16.96
CA CYS A 363 -11.61 -13.27 -17.39
C CYS A 363 -11.59 -11.84 -17.93
N ARG A 364 -12.71 -11.11 -17.83
CA ARG A 364 -12.80 -9.66 -18.05
C ARG A 364 -11.86 -8.86 -17.15
N VAL A 365 -11.48 -9.41 -15.99
CA VAL A 365 -10.56 -8.78 -15.01
C VAL A 365 -9.16 -8.54 -15.56
N TYR A 366 -8.74 -9.22 -16.65
CA TYR A 366 -7.37 -9.17 -17.17
C TYR A 366 -7.10 -7.98 -18.09
N CYS A 367 -7.71 -6.83 -17.83
CA CYS A 367 -7.43 -5.58 -18.53
C CYS A 367 -7.74 -4.34 -17.68
N PHE A 368 -7.17 -3.22 -18.09
CA PHE A 368 -7.37 -1.93 -17.43
C PHE A 368 -8.85 -1.49 -17.41
N ARG A 369 -9.59 -1.75 -18.49
CA ARG A 369 -11.01 -1.38 -18.61
C ARG A 369 -11.95 -2.18 -17.72
N HIS A 370 -11.47 -3.20 -16.99
CA HIS A 370 -12.26 -3.87 -15.96
C HIS A 370 -12.82 -2.91 -14.89
N VAL A 371 -12.20 -1.76 -14.72
CA VAL A 371 -12.74 -0.66 -13.87
C VAL A 371 -14.16 -0.25 -14.30
N GLU A 372 -14.53 -0.43 -15.57
CA GLU A 372 -15.89 -0.18 -16.07
C GLU A 372 -16.91 -1.16 -15.46
N ASP A 373 -16.50 -2.42 -15.20
CA ASP A 373 -17.38 -3.41 -14.56
C ASP A 373 -17.70 -3.01 -13.11
N LEU A 374 -16.72 -2.46 -12.37
CA LEU A 374 -16.97 -1.91 -11.03
C LEU A 374 -17.87 -0.67 -11.07
N HIS A 375 -17.66 0.22 -12.06
CA HIS A 375 -18.55 1.37 -12.25
C HIS A 375 -19.97 0.93 -12.60
N GLN A 376 -20.14 -0.15 -13.38
CA GLN A 376 -21.47 -0.68 -13.72
C GLN A 376 -22.19 -1.16 -12.45
N VAL A 377 -21.51 -1.86 -11.53
CA VAL A 377 -22.11 -2.23 -10.23
C VAL A 377 -22.59 -0.98 -9.47
N MET A 378 -21.83 0.13 -9.48
CA MET A 378 -22.30 1.39 -8.87
C MET A 378 -23.57 1.91 -9.55
N VAL A 379 -23.64 1.86 -10.89
CA VAL A 379 -24.81 2.28 -11.66
C VAL A 379 -26.03 1.46 -11.29
N ASP A 380 -25.89 0.14 -11.20
CA ASP A 380 -26.97 -0.81 -10.88
C ASP A 380 -27.51 -0.57 -9.46
N HIS A 381 -26.65 -0.11 -8.54
CA HIS A 381 -27.04 0.32 -7.18
C HIS A 381 -27.49 1.78 -7.07
N GLY A 382 -27.64 2.50 -8.20
CA GLY A 382 -28.06 3.90 -8.23
C GLY A 382 -27.09 4.86 -7.54
N ASP A 383 -25.77 4.54 -7.58
CA ASP A 383 -24.70 5.38 -6.98
C ASP A 383 -23.87 6.14 -8.03
N THR A 384 -24.52 6.56 -9.10
CA THR A 384 -23.94 7.20 -10.30
C THR A 384 -23.33 8.59 -10.03
N ASN A 385 -23.65 9.18 -8.88
CA ASN A 385 -23.15 10.52 -8.54
C ASN A 385 -21.73 10.51 -7.99
N LYS A 386 -21.21 9.37 -7.57
CA LYS A 386 -19.85 9.24 -7.03
C LYS A 386 -18.86 8.90 -8.14
N GLN A 387 -17.61 9.32 -7.92
CA GLN A 387 -16.51 8.98 -8.81
C GLN A 387 -15.86 7.65 -8.40
N VAL A 388 -15.26 6.98 -9.38
CA VAL A 388 -14.30 5.90 -9.15
C VAL A 388 -12.90 6.52 -9.09
N VAL A 389 -12.12 6.16 -8.09
CA VAL A 389 -10.71 6.49 -7.95
C VAL A 389 -9.89 5.23 -8.21
N VAL A 390 -9.11 5.23 -9.28
CA VAL A 390 -8.19 4.12 -9.55
C VAL A 390 -6.95 4.32 -8.68
N LEU A 391 -6.91 3.59 -7.57
CA LEU A 391 -5.89 3.74 -6.55
C LEU A 391 -4.56 3.09 -6.92
N GLU A 392 -4.59 2.08 -7.80
CA GLU A 392 -3.43 1.39 -8.34
C GLU A 392 -3.73 0.94 -9.77
N PHE A 393 -2.88 1.34 -10.72
CA PHE A 393 -2.91 0.78 -12.08
C PHE A 393 -1.51 0.80 -12.70
N GLY A 394 -1.27 -0.08 -13.64
CA GLY A 394 0.00 -0.16 -14.34
C GLY A 394 0.15 -1.44 -15.15
N TRP A 395 1.34 -1.60 -15.71
CA TRP A 395 1.82 -2.78 -16.45
C TRP A 395 3.21 -3.13 -15.96
N THR A 396 3.48 -4.43 -15.77
CA THR A 396 4.81 -4.90 -15.40
C THR A 396 5.65 -5.21 -16.64
N ILE A 397 6.97 -4.99 -16.51
CA ILE A 397 7.97 -5.37 -17.52
C ILE A 397 8.85 -6.52 -17.00
N ASP A 398 8.36 -7.36 -16.10
CA ASP A 398 9.11 -8.44 -15.42
C ASP A 398 9.62 -9.50 -16.42
N PRO A 399 10.92 -9.55 -16.74
CA PRO A 399 11.46 -10.47 -17.71
C PRO A 399 11.75 -11.85 -17.13
N ARG A 400 11.60 -12.05 -15.81
CA ARG A 400 12.00 -13.29 -15.11
C ARG A 400 11.03 -14.42 -15.43
N PRO A 401 11.49 -15.53 -16.06
CA PRO A 401 10.60 -16.63 -16.48
C PRO A 401 9.86 -17.32 -15.34
N ASP A 402 10.44 -17.35 -14.14
CA ASP A 402 9.91 -17.97 -12.92
C ASP A 402 9.05 -17.02 -12.09
N SER A 403 8.93 -15.76 -12.51
CA SER A 403 8.02 -14.84 -11.86
C SER A 403 6.57 -15.22 -12.17
N PRO A 404 5.68 -15.21 -11.16
CA PRO A 404 4.25 -15.42 -11.39
C PRO A 404 3.60 -14.31 -12.24
N TYR A 405 4.31 -13.21 -12.45
CA TYR A 405 3.86 -12.06 -13.24
C TYR A 405 4.39 -12.05 -14.67
N HIS A 406 5.37 -12.93 -14.99
CA HIS A 406 6.01 -13.00 -16.31
C HIS A 406 4.99 -13.22 -17.45
N TRP A 407 3.94 -14.01 -17.22
CA TRP A 407 2.93 -14.31 -18.23
C TRP A 407 2.22 -13.07 -18.78
N HIS A 408 2.17 -11.98 -18.03
CA HIS A 408 1.53 -10.72 -18.46
C HIS A 408 2.51 -9.54 -18.56
N ALA A 409 3.80 -9.81 -18.52
CA ALA A 409 4.81 -8.79 -18.74
C ALA A 409 4.71 -8.22 -20.17
N VAL A 410 4.89 -6.92 -20.26
CA VAL A 410 4.97 -6.18 -21.53
C VAL A 410 6.37 -5.64 -21.72
N THR A 411 6.69 -5.08 -22.91
CA THR A 411 7.97 -4.38 -23.10
C THR A 411 7.97 -3.02 -22.40
N GLU A 412 9.14 -2.44 -22.17
CA GLU A 412 9.25 -1.09 -21.59
C GLU A 412 8.57 -0.04 -22.47
N GLU A 413 8.63 -0.19 -23.80
CA GLU A 413 7.92 0.63 -24.75
C GLU A 413 6.40 0.54 -24.58
N GLN A 414 5.89 -0.69 -24.44
CA GLN A 414 4.47 -0.92 -24.19
C GLN A 414 4.02 -0.37 -22.84
N GLN A 415 4.79 -0.60 -21.76
CA GLN A 415 4.49 0.00 -20.46
C GLN A 415 4.33 1.50 -20.58
N ALA A 416 5.28 2.17 -21.22
CA ALA A 416 5.28 3.62 -21.39
C ALA A 416 4.07 4.10 -22.21
N ALA A 417 3.81 3.46 -23.35
CA ALA A 417 2.67 3.78 -24.21
C ALA A 417 1.34 3.50 -23.54
N TYR A 418 1.22 2.37 -22.81
CA TYR A 418 -0.02 1.95 -22.17
C TYR A 418 -0.39 2.83 -20.97
N LEU A 419 0.60 3.27 -20.18
CA LEU A 419 0.35 4.22 -19.08
C LEU A 419 -0.18 5.56 -19.60
N VAL A 420 0.39 6.09 -20.67
CA VAL A 420 -0.11 7.31 -21.34
C VAL A 420 -1.51 7.06 -21.93
N GLY A 421 -1.67 5.96 -22.66
CA GLY A 421 -2.95 5.56 -23.25
C GLY A 421 -4.07 5.40 -22.24
N ALA A 422 -3.77 4.86 -21.06
CA ALA A 422 -4.75 4.71 -19.96
C ALA A 422 -5.31 6.05 -19.50
N TYR A 423 -4.46 7.06 -19.28
CA TYR A 423 -4.91 8.41 -18.95
C TYR A 423 -5.69 9.06 -20.08
N GLN A 424 -5.24 8.88 -21.34
CA GLN A 424 -5.94 9.42 -22.52
C GLN A 424 -7.30 8.77 -22.69
N TYR A 425 -7.38 7.43 -22.54
CA TYR A 425 -8.64 6.70 -22.61
C TYR A 425 -9.63 7.17 -21.54
N ALA A 426 -9.18 7.27 -20.29
CA ALA A 426 -10.01 7.75 -19.20
C ALA A 426 -10.49 9.20 -19.42
N LYS A 427 -9.63 10.07 -19.91
CA LYS A 427 -9.96 11.47 -20.24
C LYS A 427 -11.03 11.56 -21.33
N GLN A 428 -11.00 10.67 -22.30
CA GLN A 428 -11.95 10.64 -23.41
C GLN A 428 -13.26 9.96 -23.07
N ASN A 429 -13.22 8.82 -22.34
CA ASN A 429 -14.36 7.92 -22.18
C ASN A 429 -14.94 7.92 -20.76
N TRP A 430 -14.14 8.21 -19.71
CA TRP A 430 -14.56 8.08 -18.31
C TRP A 430 -14.77 9.42 -17.59
N LYS A 431 -14.61 10.54 -18.30
CA LYS A 431 -14.61 11.91 -17.73
C LYS A 431 -15.81 12.21 -16.83
N SER A 432 -16.96 11.59 -17.09
CA SER A 432 -18.17 11.85 -16.30
C SER A 432 -18.13 11.24 -14.89
N TRP A 433 -17.38 10.14 -14.71
CA TRP A 433 -17.41 9.32 -13.50
C TRP A 433 -16.03 8.96 -12.92
N ILE A 434 -14.92 9.13 -13.65
CA ILE A 434 -13.59 8.90 -13.10
C ILE A 434 -13.15 10.06 -12.20
N GLY A 435 -12.42 9.78 -11.13
CA GLY A 435 -11.71 10.75 -10.32
C GLY A 435 -10.21 10.67 -10.57
N VAL A 436 -9.44 10.60 -9.49
CA VAL A 436 -7.99 10.46 -9.54
C VAL A 436 -7.59 9.05 -9.96
N MET A 437 -6.54 8.96 -10.77
CA MET A 437 -5.90 7.71 -11.15
C MET A 437 -4.45 7.71 -10.67
N SER A 438 -4.08 6.76 -9.82
CA SER A 438 -2.74 6.63 -9.24
C SER A 438 -1.98 5.48 -9.88
N LEU A 439 -0.97 5.80 -10.66
CA LEU A 439 -0.10 4.77 -11.24
C LEU A 439 0.82 4.17 -10.18
N ILE A 440 1.21 2.91 -10.39
CA ILE A 440 2.21 2.18 -9.63
C ILE A 440 3.46 2.03 -10.50
N TYR A 441 4.70 2.46 -10.06
CA TYR A 441 5.10 3.20 -8.83
C TYR A 441 6.20 4.22 -9.17
N MET A 442 6.41 5.22 -8.30
CA MET A 442 7.77 5.70 -8.04
C MET A 442 8.51 4.60 -7.26
N PRO A 443 9.82 4.38 -7.50
CA PRO A 443 10.52 3.26 -6.87
C PRO A 443 10.78 3.45 -5.38
N ASN A 444 10.72 2.36 -4.61
CA ASN A 444 11.39 2.31 -3.31
C ASN A 444 12.85 1.92 -3.52
N LEU A 445 13.79 2.57 -2.81
CA LEU A 445 15.23 2.31 -2.95
C LEU A 445 15.65 0.87 -2.60
N ASP A 446 14.89 0.22 -1.74
CA ASP A 446 15.20 -1.15 -1.31
C ASP A 446 14.84 -2.21 -2.35
N TRP A 447 14.10 -1.85 -3.40
CA TRP A 447 13.73 -2.81 -4.43
C TRP A 447 14.88 -3.13 -5.38
N THR A 448 15.02 -4.41 -5.65
CA THR A 448 15.99 -5.00 -6.57
C THR A 448 15.27 -5.71 -7.72
N GLU A 449 16.01 -6.19 -8.69
CA GLU A 449 15.47 -7.00 -9.79
C GLU A 449 14.81 -8.31 -9.33
N ASN A 450 15.01 -8.70 -8.06
CA ASN A 450 14.33 -9.86 -7.47
C ASN A 450 12.92 -9.52 -6.96
N ASP A 451 12.60 -8.26 -6.80
CA ASP A 451 11.32 -7.79 -6.29
C ASP A 451 10.35 -7.50 -7.45
N GLU A 452 9.11 -7.95 -7.30
CA GLU A 452 8.06 -7.72 -8.31
C GLU A 452 7.88 -6.23 -8.61
N GLN A 453 7.82 -5.40 -7.57
CA GLN A 453 7.52 -3.98 -7.64
C GLN A 453 8.58 -3.20 -8.41
N TYR A 454 9.83 -3.69 -8.46
CA TYR A 454 10.89 -3.11 -9.29
C TYR A 454 10.48 -3.01 -10.77
N TRP A 455 9.76 -4.03 -11.27
CA TRP A 455 9.36 -4.14 -12.67
C TRP A 455 8.07 -3.38 -13.01
N TRP A 456 7.29 -3.00 -12.01
CA TRP A 456 6.17 -2.08 -12.20
C TRP A 456 6.60 -0.62 -12.18
N SER A 457 7.74 -0.31 -11.56
CA SER A 457 8.21 1.06 -11.36
C SER A 457 8.54 1.77 -12.67
N ILE A 458 8.25 3.07 -12.71
CA ILE A 458 8.55 3.96 -13.85
C ILE A 458 9.96 4.58 -13.80
N ALA A 459 10.74 4.21 -12.79
CA ALA A 459 12.15 4.55 -12.65
C ALA A 459 12.88 3.41 -11.95
N VAL A 460 14.19 3.35 -12.10
CA VAL A 460 15.05 2.39 -11.40
C VAL A 460 15.37 2.91 -10.00
N PRO A 461 15.28 2.08 -8.94
CA PRO A 461 15.72 2.44 -7.60
C PRO A 461 17.17 2.94 -7.59
N ASN A 462 17.38 4.19 -7.24
CA ASN A 462 18.72 4.80 -7.15
C ASN A 462 18.71 6.08 -6.33
N TYR A 463 19.86 6.48 -5.82
CA TYR A 463 20.12 7.74 -5.12
C TYR A 463 21.59 8.17 -5.31
N PRO A 464 21.91 9.46 -5.46
CA PRO A 464 21.00 10.60 -5.34
C PRO A 464 20.16 10.89 -6.59
N GLN A 465 20.63 10.48 -7.78
CA GLN A 465 19.91 10.74 -9.02
C GLN A 465 18.70 9.79 -9.15
N LEU A 466 17.62 10.30 -9.73
CA LEU A 466 16.55 9.47 -10.25
C LEU A 466 17.00 8.92 -11.63
N TYR A 467 16.80 7.63 -11.87
CA TYR A 467 16.99 7.01 -13.19
C TYR A 467 15.63 6.63 -13.80
N PRO A 468 15.00 7.58 -14.53
CA PRO A 468 13.69 7.35 -15.12
C PRO A 468 13.73 6.32 -16.25
N ARG A 469 12.73 5.45 -16.30
CA ARG A 469 12.40 4.61 -17.44
C ARG A 469 11.66 5.42 -18.51
N LYS A 470 11.46 4.84 -19.69
CA LYS A 470 10.70 5.48 -20.78
C LYS A 470 9.32 5.98 -20.35
N ALA A 471 8.65 5.21 -19.49
CA ALA A 471 7.34 5.55 -18.96
C ALA A 471 7.30 6.92 -18.27
N TYR A 472 8.30 7.25 -17.45
CA TYR A 472 8.36 8.56 -16.78
C TYR A 472 8.42 9.72 -17.81
N TRP A 473 9.25 9.58 -18.84
CA TRP A 473 9.42 10.64 -19.83
C TRP A 473 8.16 10.84 -20.67
N LEU A 474 7.54 9.76 -21.17
CA LEU A 474 6.29 9.88 -21.93
C LEU A 474 5.13 10.44 -21.06
N LEU A 475 5.06 10.05 -19.80
CA LEU A 475 4.10 10.61 -18.86
C LEU A 475 4.37 12.11 -18.62
N LYS A 476 5.62 12.54 -18.52
CA LYS A 476 5.98 13.95 -18.37
C LYS A 476 5.59 14.79 -19.57
N GLU A 477 5.77 14.26 -20.77
CA GLU A 477 5.45 14.92 -22.05
C GLU A 477 3.94 14.91 -22.36
N MET A 478 3.20 13.98 -21.75
CA MET A 478 1.76 13.87 -21.99
C MET A 478 1.01 15.13 -21.55
N PRO A 479 0.13 15.72 -22.39
CA PRO A 479 -0.76 16.82 -21.99
C PRO A 479 -1.75 16.38 -20.89
N LYS A 480 -1.80 17.12 -19.81
CA LYS A 480 -2.65 16.86 -18.65
C LYS A 480 -3.88 17.75 -18.59
#